data_54826070f9771cd0ec890009d34287d6
#
_entry.id   54826070f9771cd0ec890009d34287d6
#
_cell.length_a   1.000
_cell.length_b   1.000
_cell.length_c   1.000
_cell.angle_alpha   90.00
_cell.angle_beta   90.00
_cell.angle_gamma   90.00
#
_symmetry.space_group_name_H-M   'P 1'
#
loop_
_entity.id
_entity.type
_entity.pdbx_description
1 polymer ?
#
loop_
_entity_poly.entity_id
_entity_poly.type
_entity_poly.pdbx_seq_one_letter_code
_entity_poly.pdbx_strand_id
1 'polypeptide(L)'
;MHLALFGAALSLVASAAASSFPHPHSNHVRTASGQATTEETIPGYFSGSCTKDKMTIRKEWRHLSKVQQTDFLDAVQCLMDKPAKSGLTATTSRFSDLQALHRGMTNTVYADIIHHVGQFLPWHRYYMHIYETILRDECSYTGFIPYWNEVKDADSGDMWGSSMWGADAFGGNGTGSGNCVQDGRFANYTLHIGPGDEDTDYCLQRAFDSEEAIANANSTALKMCNSYNTYSPWSDCISNIPHKGVHTYIGGVMSDIKSSPGDPVFFMHHMYVDRMWWLWQKQDPANRLYDISGPTVNETANVEPAGGWQNATLHYELSSFSIMPNTTIGKVMNPQGGYLCYGYDSE
;
A
#
# COMPACT_ATOMS: atom_id res chain seq x y z
N MET A 1 -16.70 49.01 45.77
CA MET A 1 -17.79 48.10 46.20
C MET A 1 -17.50 46.73 45.61
N HIS A 2 -17.15 45.83 46.51
CA HIS A 2 -16.80 44.43 46.19
C HIS A 2 -18.07 43.61 45.98
N LEU A 3 -18.05 42.71 45.04
CA LEU A 3 -18.85 41.50 45.10
C LEU A 3 -18.05 40.35 44.43
N ALA A 4 -17.60 39.43 45.31
CA ALA A 4 -17.04 38.14 44.91
C ALA A 4 -18.19 37.15 44.74
N LEU A 5 -18.16 36.36 43.67
CA LEU A 5 -19.03 35.20 43.50
C LEU A 5 -18.15 33.93 43.41
N PHE A 6 -18.31 33.10 44.41
CA PHE A 6 -17.77 31.74 44.49
C PHE A 6 -18.55 30.82 43.52
N GLY A 7 -17.87 30.18 42.61
CA GLY A 7 -18.41 29.07 41.80
C GLY A 7 -17.81 27.74 42.22
N ALA A 8 -18.63 26.86 42.75
CA ALA A 8 -18.24 25.53 43.21
C ALA A 8 -17.92 24.61 42.02
N ALA A 9 -16.75 23.98 42.07
CA ALA A 9 -16.36 22.94 41.14
C ALA A 9 -16.97 21.58 41.58
N LEU A 10 -17.82 21.00 40.75
CA LEU A 10 -18.33 19.64 40.93
C LEU A 10 -17.35 18.67 40.25
N SER A 11 -16.64 17.89 41.06
CA SER A 11 -15.79 16.81 40.57
C SER A 11 -16.63 15.57 40.28
N LEU A 12 -16.80 15.21 39.02
CA LEU A 12 -17.33 13.90 38.61
C LEU A 12 -16.18 12.89 38.59
N VAL A 13 -16.21 11.95 39.51
CA VAL A 13 -15.37 10.75 39.50
C VAL A 13 -16.03 9.72 38.59
N ALA A 14 -15.43 9.49 37.46
CA ALA A 14 -15.83 8.40 36.58
C ALA A 14 -15.08 7.13 36.97
N SER A 15 -15.79 6.14 37.52
CA SER A 15 -15.28 4.81 37.78
C SER A 15 -15.09 4.05 36.47
N ALA A 16 -13.85 3.77 36.11
CA ALA A 16 -13.53 2.87 34.99
C ALA A 16 -13.68 1.41 35.46
N ALA A 17 -14.67 0.71 34.93
CA ALA A 17 -14.77 -0.73 35.09
C ALA A 17 -13.74 -1.39 34.14
N ALA A 18 -12.76 -2.06 34.70
CA ALA A 18 -11.81 -2.88 33.98
C ALA A 18 -12.50 -4.19 33.54
N SER A 19 -12.77 -4.33 32.26
CA SER A 19 -13.18 -5.61 31.66
C SER A 19 -11.92 -6.42 31.33
N SER A 20 -11.73 -7.51 32.06
CA SER A 20 -10.68 -8.50 31.82
C SER A 20 -10.98 -9.29 30.54
N PHE A 21 -10.14 -9.17 29.53
CA PHE A 21 -10.12 -10.07 28.37
C PHE A 21 -9.26 -11.31 28.69
N PRO A 22 -9.71 -12.51 28.33
CA PRO A 22 -8.93 -13.72 28.55
C PRO A 22 -7.74 -13.77 27.58
N HIS A 23 -6.56 -14.09 28.09
CA HIS A 23 -5.35 -14.39 27.31
C HIS A 23 -5.56 -15.65 26.46
N PRO A 24 -5.15 -15.69 25.19
CA PRO A 24 -5.13 -16.93 24.45
C PRO A 24 -3.98 -17.81 24.90
N HIS A 25 -4.31 -19.06 25.20
CA HIS A 25 -3.38 -20.12 25.56
C HIS A 25 -2.37 -20.39 24.45
N SER A 26 -1.11 -20.61 24.84
CA SER A 26 -0.05 -21.08 23.97
C SER A 26 -0.39 -22.47 23.41
N ASN A 27 -0.57 -22.56 22.09
CA ASN A 27 -0.70 -23.87 21.43
C ASN A 27 0.67 -24.41 21.05
N HIS A 28 1.08 -25.49 21.69
CA HIS A 28 2.19 -26.32 21.28
C HIS A 28 1.95 -26.89 19.88
N VAL A 29 2.86 -26.61 18.97
CA VAL A 29 2.89 -27.18 17.63
C VAL A 29 3.26 -28.67 17.72
N ARG A 30 2.34 -29.55 17.32
CA ARG A 30 2.64 -30.95 17.06
C ARG A 30 3.24 -31.09 15.67
N THR A 31 4.45 -31.59 15.60
CA THR A 31 5.12 -32.01 14.36
C THR A 31 4.44 -33.21 13.75
N ALA A 32 3.87 -33.08 12.56
CA ALA A 32 3.46 -34.18 11.71
C ALA A 32 4.53 -34.41 10.65
N SER A 33 5.12 -35.61 10.64
CA SER A 33 6.01 -36.12 9.60
C SER A 33 5.20 -36.43 8.34
N GLY A 34 5.47 -35.74 7.23
CA GLY A 34 4.89 -36.03 5.92
C GLY A 34 5.79 -35.52 4.81
N GLN A 35 6.03 -36.34 3.83
CA GLN A 35 6.93 -36.20 2.68
C GLN A 35 6.99 -34.84 2.03
N ALA A 36 8.21 -34.39 1.74
CA ALA A 36 8.50 -33.17 1.00
C ALA A 36 8.01 -33.27 -0.45
N THR A 37 7.01 -32.51 -0.79
CA THR A 37 6.71 -32.17 -2.19
C THR A 37 7.45 -30.86 -2.52
N THR A 38 8.13 -30.85 -3.66
CA THR A 38 8.99 -29.77 -4.17
C THR A 38 8.20 -28.54 -4.65
N GLU A 39 7.22 -28.09 -3.92
CA GLU A 39 6.53 -26.84 -4.15
C GLU A 39 6.84 -25.88 -3.00
N GLU A 40 7.16 -24.65 -3.34
CA GLU A 40 7.70 -23.54 -2.52
C GLU A 40 6.86 -23.15 -1.29
N THR A 41 6.39 -24.09 -0.51
CA THR A 41 5.76 -23.81 0.78
C THR A 41 6.81 -23.88 1.87
N ILE A 42 7.13 -22.76 2.49
CA ILE A 42 7.99 -22.75 3.65
C ILE A 42 7.16 -23.22 4.85
N PRO A 43 7.57 -24.27 5.57
CA PRO A 43 6.86 -24.74 6.75
C PRO A 43 6.60 -23.59 7.73
N GLY A 44 5.34 -23.39 8.13
CA GLY A 44 4.96 -22.32 9.07
C GLY A 44 4.44 -21.03 8.44
N TYR A 45 4.39 -20.91 7.12
CA TYR A 45 3.85 -19.71 6.44
C TYR A 45 2.33 -19.63 6.50
N PHE A 46 1.65 -20.74 6.35
CA PHE A 46 0.19 -20.77 6.50
C PHE A 46 -0.19 -20.83 7.96
N SER A 47 -1.01 -19.90 8.39
CA SER A 47 -1.55 -19.87 9.74
C SER A 47 -3.00 -19.36 9.77
N GLY A 48 -3.68 -19.61 10.87
CA GLY A 48 -5.07 -19.18 11.04
C GLY A 48 -6.00 -19.79 9.98
N SER A 49 -6.79 -18.93 9.32
CA SER A 49 -7.77 -19.35 8.29
C SER A 49 -7.18 -19.44 6.87
N CYS A 50 -5.92 -19.04 6.68
CA CYS A 50 -5.26 -19.11 5.38
C CYS A 50 -4.70 -20.51 5.14
N THR A 51 -5.07 -21.10 4.01
CA THR A 51 -4.54 -22.36 3.52
C THR A 51 -4.17 -22.22 2.05
N LYS A 52 -3.35 -23.14 1.52
CA LYS A 52 -2.97 -23.13 0.10
C LYS A 52 -4.18 -23.04 -0.84
N ASP A 53 -5.25 -23.74 -0.53
CA ASP A 53 -6.47 -23.80 -1.37
C ASP A 53 -7.33 -22.53 -1.28
N LYS A 54 -7.15 -21.74 -0.23
CA LYS A 54 -7.85 -20.47 -0.02
C LYS A 54 -7.03 -19.26 -0.43
N MET A 55 -5.75 -19.45 -0.64
CA MET A 55 -4.82 -18.38 -0.96
C MET A 55 -5.13 -17.82 -2.35
N THR A 56 -5.33 -16.52 -2.44
CA THR A 56 -5.40 -15.83 -3.73
C THR A 56 -4.02 -15.63 -4.31
N ILE A 57 -3.89 -15.69 -5.63
CA ILE A 57 -2.62 -15.43 -6.32
C ILE A 57 -2.71 -14.08 -7.03
N ARG A 58 -1.84 -13.15 -6.66
CA ARG A 58 -1.64 -11.91 -7.40
C ARG A 58 -0.79 -12.19 -8.62
N LYS A 59 -1.18 -11.66 -9.79
CA LYS A 59 -0.55 -11.98 -11.07
C LYS A 59 0.08 -10.78 -11.73
N GLU A 60 1.19 -11.02 -12.42
CA GLU A 60 1.75 -10.01 -13.31
C GLU A 60 0.73 -9.67 -14.41
N TRP A 61 0.62 -8.37 -14.74
CA TRP A 61 -0.39 -7.86 -15.68
C TRP A 61 -0.44 -8.63 -17.00
N ARG A 62 0.72 -8.98 -17.57
CA ARG A 62 0.83 -9.73 -18.85
C ARG A 62 0.43 -11.20 -18.72
N HIS A 63 0.31 -11.74 -17.50
CA HIS A 63 -0.18 -13.10 -17.24
C HIS A 63 -1.70 -13.18 -17.15
N LEU A 64 -2.39 -12.04 -17.15
CA LEU A 64 -3.83 -12.00 -17.25
C LEU A 64 -4.28 -12.09 -18.70
N SER A 65 -5.34 -12.86 -18.97
CA SER A 65 -6.03 -12.79 -20.24
C SER A 65 -6.68 -11.43 -20.45
N LYS A 66 -6.98 -11.05 -21.70
CA LYS A 66 -7.68 -9.78 -21.99
C LYS A 66 -9.00 -9.64 -21.24
N VAL A 67 -9.75 -10.73 -21.09
CA VAL A 67 -10.99 -10.73 -20.28
C VAL A 67 -10.68 -10.38 -18.82
N GLN A 68 -9.68 -11.02 -18.23
CA GLN A 68 -9.29 -10.75 -16.83
C GLN A 68 -8.76 -9.32 -16.64
N GLN A 69 -8.02 -8.79 -17.62
CA GLN A 69 -7.57 -7.40 -17.62
C GLN A 69 -8.78 -6.45 -17.66
N THR A 70 -9.73 -6.71 -18.55
CA THR A 70 -10.96 -5.91 -18.67
C THR A 70 -11.78 -5.95 -17.37
N ASP A 71 -12.00 -7.14 -16.83
CA ASP A 71 -12.75 -7.32 -15.57
C ASP A 71 -12.12 -6.53 -14.41
N PHE A 72 -10.79 -6.48 -14.35
CA PHE A 72 -10.10 -5.69 -13.34
C PHE A 72 -10.29 -4.18 -13.55
N LEU A 73 -10.11 -3.71 -14.79
CA LEU A 73 -10.29 -2.29 -15.13
C LEU A 73 -11.75 -1.83 -14.90
N ASP A 74 -12.72 -2.69 -15.21
CA ASP A 74 -14.15 -2.43 -14.93
C ASP A 74 -14.42 -2.32 -13.43
N ALA A 75 -13.76 -3.14 -12.60
CA ALA A 75 -13.88 -3.05 -11.16
C ALA A 75 -13.26 -1.75 -10.61
N VAL A 76 -12.15 -1.28 -11.17
CA VAL A 76 -11.56 0.03 -10.81
C VAL A 76 -12.50 1.17 -11.20
N GLN A 77 -13.06 1.15 -12.42
CA GLN A 77 -14.06 2.13 -12.83
C GLN A 77 -15.29 2.12 -11.92
N CYS A 78 -15.75 0.94 -11.51
CA CYS A 78 -16.85 0.83 -10.55
C CYS A 78 -16.54 1.59 -9.24
N LEU A 79 -15.31 1.55 -8.72
CA LEU A 79 -14.94 2.35 -7.55
C LEU A 79 -14.96 3.86 -7.84
N MET A 80 -14.60 4.25 -9.05
CA MET A 80 -14.65 5.65 -9.48
C MET A 80 -16.09 6.18 -9.62
N ASP A 81 -17.02 5.30 -10.00
CA ASP A 81 -18.45 5.63 -10.19
C ASP A 81 -19.26 5.57 -8.88
N LYS A 82 -18.79 4.80 -7.88
CA LYS A 82 -19.48 4.70 -6.59
C LYS A 82 -19.28 5.96 -5.75
N PRO A 83 -20.33 6.43 -5.05
CA PRO A 83 -20.22 7.60 -4.17
C PRO A 83 -19.25 7.31 -3.02
N ALA A 84 -18.54 8.37 -2.59
CA ALA A 84 -17.66 8.34 -1.43
C ALA A 84 -18.43 7.90 -0.15
N LYS A 85 -17.73 7.26 0.77
CA LYS A 85 -18.28 6.77 2.06
C LYS A 85 -17.43 7.17 3.26
N SER A 86 -16.18 7.60 3.06
CA SER A 86 -15.25 7.88 4.16
C SER A 86 -15.60 9.14 4.95
N GLY A 87 -16.24 10.12 4.32
CA GLY A 87 -16.44 11.45 4.88
C GLY A 87 -15.15 12.30 4.95
N LEU A 88 -14.06 11.83 4.36
CA LEU A 88 -12.82 12.60 4.25
C LEU A 88 -12.98 13.77 3.26
N THR A 89 -12.19 14.80 3.43
CA THR A 89 -12.28 16.04 2.63
C THR A 89 -12.04 15.77 1.14
N ALA A 90 -12.80 16.46 0.29
CA ALA A 90 -12.75 16.42 -1.18
C ALA A 90 -13.04 15.07 -1.83
N THR A 91 -13.56 14.11 -1.08
CA THR A 91 -13.93 12.80 -1.65
C THR A 91 -15.24 12.88 -2.42
N THR A 92 -15.25 12.36 -3.65
CA THR A 92 -16.43 12.30 -4.52
C THR A 92 -16.82 10.85 -4.88
N SER A 93 -15.87 9.92 -4.77
CA SER A 93 -16.04 8.52 -5.13
C SER A 93 -15.37 7.59 -4.12
N ARG A 94 -15.68 6.29 -4.20
CA ARG A 94 -14.94 5.28 -3.40
C ARG A 94 -13.47 5.23 -3.76
N PHE A 95 -13.14 5.49 -5.01
CA PHE A 95 -11.73 5.61 -5.45
C PHE A 95 -11.05 6.80 -4.79
N SER A 96 -11.72 7.96 -4.76
CA SER A 96 -11.16 9.15 -4.08
C SER A 96 -11.12 9.02 -2.55
N ASP A 97 -11.92 8.14 -1.91
CA ASP A 97 -11.76 7.79 -0.50
C ASP A 97 -10.36 7.20 -0.22
N LEU A 98 -9.86 6.36 -1.13
CA LEU A 98 -8.52 5.80 -1.02
C LEU A 98 -7.44 6.87 -1.20
N GLN A 99 -7.61 7.76 -2.18
CA GLN A 99 -6.69 8.89 -2.39
C GLN A 99 -6.64 9.81 -1.15
N ALA A 100 -7.82 10.14 -0.58
CA ALA A 100 -7.91 10.96 0.63
C ALA A 100 -7.31 10.28 1.86
N LEU A 101 -7.45 8.96 2.00
CA LEU A 101 -6.81 8.19 3.06
C LEU A 101 -5.28 8.37 3.01
N HIS A 102 -4.69 8.17 1.84
CA HIS A 102 -3.24 8.30 1.66
C HIS A 102 -2.78 9.73 1.97
N ARG A 103 -3.42 10.75 1.38
CA ARG A 103 -3.14 12.16 1.66
C ARG A 103 -3.26 12.49 3.15
N GLY A 104 -4.29 11.99 3.81
CA GLY A 104 -4.47 12.22 5.24
C GLY A 104 -3.35 11.64 6.10
N MET A 105 -2.79 10.49 5.69
CA MET A 105 -1.64 9.88 6.38
C MET A 105 -0.32 10.62 6.12
N THR A 106 -0.22 11.37 5.01
CA THR A 106 0.94 12.23 4.74
C THR A 106 0.82 13.61 5.43
N ASN A 107 -0.36 13.96 5.94
CA ASN A 107 -0.69 15.27 6.50
C ASN A 107 -1.13 15.20 7.97
N THR A 108 -0.57 14.28 8.75
CA THR A 108 -0.87 14.21 10.19
C THR A 108 -0.20 15.35 10.98
N VAL A 109 -0.53 15.46 12.26
CA VAL A 109 0.17 16.40 13.17
C VAL A 109 1.68 16.13 13.26
N TYR A 110 2.12 14.92 12.90
CA TYR A 110 3.52 14.50 12.81
C TYR A 110 4.04 14.53 11.37
N ALA A 111 3.38 15.25 10.47
CA ALA A 111 3.61 15.24 9.02
C ALA A 111 3.35 13.85 8.40
N ASP A 112 4.22 13.40 7.51
CA ASP A 112 4.08 12.12 6.81
C ASP A 112 4.48 10.95 7.73
N ILE A 113 3.54 10.06 8.00
CA ILE A 113 3.75 8.87 8.85
C ILE A 113 3.68 7.56 8.07
N ILE A 114 3.70 7.61 6.74
CA ILE A 114 3.66 6.41 5.89
C ILE A 114 4.82 6.33 4.88
N HIS A 115 5.66 7.38 4.78
CA HIS A 115 6.87 7.39 3.96
C HIS A 115 8.10 7.73 4.81
N HIS A 116 9.26 7.15 4.45
CA HIS A 116 10.53 7.31 5.19
C HIS A 116 10.42 6.94 6.68
N VAL A 117 9.59 5.97 7.00
CA VAL A 117 9.31 5.48 8.34
C VAL A 117 9.29 3.96 8.37
N GLY A 118 9.42 3.36 9.57
CA GLY A 118 9.44 1.90 9.70
C GLY A 118 8.16 1.21 9.22
N GLN A 119 7.01 1.83 9.36
CA GLN A 119 5.72 1.29 8.90
C GLN A 119 5.43 1.52 7.42
N PHE A 120 6.33 2.07 6.62
CA PHE A 120 6.13 2.30 5.17
C PHE A 120 5.57 1.07 4.46
N LEU A 121 6.31 -0.04 4.44
CA LEU A 121 5.86 -1.26 3.75
C LEU A 121 4.65 -1.93 4.43
N PRO A 122 4.61 -2.10 5.76
CA PRO A 122 3.42 -2.64 6.43
C PRO A 122 2.15 -1.85 6.16
N TRP A 123 2.22 -0.52 6.18
CA TRP A 123 1.04 0.31 5.93
C TRP A 123 0.58 0.20 4.47
N HIS A 124 1.50 0.24 3.51
CA HIS A 124 1.14 0.08 2.09
C HIS A 124 0.62 -1.33 1.78
N ARG A 125 1.15 -2.38 2.41
CA ARG A 125 0.58 -3.74 2.33
C ARG A 125 -0.86 -3.77 2.87
N TYR A 126 -1.12 -3.13 3.99
CA TYR A 126 -2.47 -2.98 4.54
C TYR A 126 -3.35 -2.15 3.61
N TYR A 127 -2.84 -1.08 3.04
CA TYR A 127 -3.55 -0.24 2.08
C TYR A 127 -3.94 -1.00 0.80
N MET A 128 -3.04 -1.84 0.28
CA MET A 128 -3.35 -2.75 -0.83
C MET A 128 -4.42 -3.78 -0.46
N HIS A 129 -4.44 -4.25 0.78
CA HIS A 129 -5.50 -5.12 1.29
C HIS A 129 -6.86 -4.40 1.38
N ILE A 130 -6.89 -3.15 1.81
CA ILE A 130 -8.09 -2.31 1.78
C ILE A 130 -8.62 -2.18 0.36
N TYR A 131 -7.76 -1.81 -0.59
CA TYR A 131 -8.12 -1.67 -2.00
C TYR A 131 -8.72 -2.97 -2.57
N GLU A 132 -8.04 -4.09 -2.37
CA GLU A 132 -8.52 -5.42 -2.81
C GLU A 132 -9.89 -5.75 -2.19
N THR A 133 -10.05 -5.52 -0.88
CA THR A 133 -11.30 -5.79 -0.17
C THR A 133 -12.46 -4.97 -0.73
N ILE A 134 -12.25 -3.68 -0.95
CA ILE A 134 -13.30 -2.79 -1.50
C ILE A 134 -13.66 -3.18 -2.93
N LEU A 135 -12.70 -3.55 -3.78
CA LEU A 135 -12.98 -4.07 -5.13
C LEU A 135 -13.88 -5.31 -5.07
N ARG A 136 -13.60 -6.24 -4.16
CA ARG A 136 -14.36 -7.49 -4.00
C ARG A 136 -15.74 -7.24 -3.43
N ASP A 137 -15.84 -6.51 -2.33
CA ASP A 137 -17.08 -6.34 -1.57
C ASP A 137 -18.04 -5.34 -2.23
N GLU A 138 -17.52 -4.31 -2.88
CA GLU A 138 -18.34 -3.24 -3.41
C GLU A 138 -18.51 -3.30 -4.94
N CYS A 139 -17.55 -3.86 -5.66
CA CYS A 139 -17.61 -3.99 -7.12
C CYS A 139 -17.73 -5.45 -7.60
N SER A 140 -17.96 -6.39 -6.67
CA SER A 140 -18.13 -7.83 -6.97
C SER A 140 -16.96 -8.43 -7.77
N TYR A 141 -15.76 -7.88 -7.62
CA TYR A 141 -14.59 -8.36 -8.32
C TYR A 141 -14.11 -9.71 -7.75
N THR A 142 -14.04 -10.72 -8.58
CA THR A 142 -13.62 -12.08 -8.17
C THR A 142 -12.31 -12.53 -8.83
N GLY A 143 -11.73 -11.69 -9.67
CA GLY A 143 -10.51 -11.99 -10.42
C GLY A 143 -9.22 -11.90 -9.61
N PHE A 144 -8.11 -12.07 -10.31
CA PHE A 144 -6.77 -11.88 -9.76
C PHE A 144 -6.46 -10.39 -9.62
N ILE A 145 -5.85 -9.99 -8.50
CA ILE A 145 -5.29 -8.64 -8.37
C ILE A 145 -3.96 -8.61 -9.13
N PRO A 146 -3.81 -7.74 -10.12
CA PRO A 146 -2.58 -7.65 -10.89
C PRO A 146 -1.53 -6.79 -10.21
N TYR A 147 -0.27 -7.03 -10.59
CA TYR A 147 0.86 -6.14 -10.36
C TYR A 147 1.60 -5.86 -11.67
N TRP A 148 2.37 -4.78 -11.68
CA TRP A 148 3.26 -4.43 -12.79
C TRP A 148 4.70 -4.79 -12.45
N ASN A 149 5.34 -5.67 -13.24
CA ASN A 149 6.76 -5.98 -13.07
C ASN A 149 7.63 -4.90 -13.73
N GLU A 150 7.91 -3.87 -12.99
CA GLU A 150 8.70 -2.70 -13.39
C GLU A 150 10.13 -3.07 -13.72
N VAL A 151 10.74 -3.98 -12.96
CA VAL A 151 12.11 -4.45 -13.19
C VAL A 151 12.25 -5.10 -14.55
N LYS A 152 11.27 -5.88 -14.97
CA LYS A 152 11.28 -6.53 -16.28
C LYS A 152 11.25 -5.53 -17.43
N ASP A 153 10.45 -4.47 -17.27
CA ASP A 153 10.36 -3.42 -18.29
C ASP A 153 11.63 -2.56 -18.31
N ALA A 154 12.15 -2.18 -17.14
CA ALA A 154 13.43 -1.47 -17.06
C ALA A 154 14.61 -2.27 -17.63
N ASP A 155 14.70 -3.56 -17.34
CA ASP A 155 15.75 -4.44 -17.89
C ASP A 155 15.63 -4.64 -19.40
N SER A 156 14.42 -4.53 -19.97
CA SER A 156 14.23 -4.59 -21.42
C SER A 156 14.72 -3.33 -22.16
N GLY A 157 14.94 -2.25 -21.43
CA GLY A 157 15.27 -0.93 -22.00
C GLY A 157 14.05 -0.20 -22.58
N ASP A 158 12.84 -0.75 -22.42
CA ASP A 158 11.58 -0.16 -22.87
C ASP A 158 10.55 -0.16 -21.74
N MET A 159 10.69 0.82 -20.84
CA MET A 159 9.85 0.95 -19.64
C MET A 159 8.37 1.11 -19.97
N TRP A 160 8.06 1.67 -21.13
CA TRP A 160 6.70 2.00 -21.54
C TRP A 160 6.13 1.05 -22.62
N GLY A 161 6.87 0.02 -22.99
CA GLY A 161 6.43 -0.97 -23.98
C GLY A 161 5.44 -2.00 -23.43
N SER A 162 5.15 -2.00 -22.13
CA SER A 162 4.16 -2.90 -21.54
C SER A 162 2.77 -2.62 -22.09
N SER A 163 2.00 -3.70 -22.35
CA SER A 163 0.59 -3.60 -22.74
C SER A 163 -0.30 -2.91 -21.69
N MET A 164 0.22 -2.70 -20.49
CA MET A 164 -0.47 -1.93 -19.46
C MET A 164 -0.70 -0.47 -19.87
N TRP A 165 0.18 0.10 -20.68
CA TRP A 165 0.11 1.48 -21.18
C TRP A 165 -0.74 1.63 -22.45
N GLY A 166 -1.39 0.55 -22.88
CA GLY A 166 -2.24 0.57 -24.09
C GLY A 166 -3.56 1.32 -23.91
N ALA A 167 -4.14 1.73 -25.04
CA ALA A 167 -5.44 2.42 -25.07
C ALA A 167 -6.63 1.56 -24.59
N ASP A 168 -6.47 0.26 -24.51
CA ASP A 168 -7.43 -0.68 -23.92
C ASP A 168 -7.13 -1.05 -22.47
N ALA A 169 -6.16 -0.36 -21.85
CA ALA A 169 -5.70 -0.59 -20.49
C ALA A 169 -5.62 0.73 -19.70
N PHE A 170 -4.52 1.02 -19.01
CA PHE A 170 -4.37 2.21 -18.17
C PHE A 170 -4.14 3.51 -18.97
N GLY A 171 -3.89 3.40 -20.28
CA GLY A 171 -3.51 4.53 -21.11
C GLY A 171 -2.02 4.89 -21.00
N GLY A 172 -1.55 5.67 -21.96
CA GLY A 172 -0.15 6.05 -22.10
C GLY A 172 0.23 7.33 -21.36
N ASN A 173 1.23 8.01 -21.91
CA ASN A 173 1.73 9.28 -21.40
C ASN A 173 0.69 10.40 -21.52
N GLY A 174 0.82 11.41 -20.69
CA GLY A 174 0.04 12.63 -20.78
C GLY A 174 0.41 13.45 -22.04
N THR A 175 -0.53 14.24 -22.52
CA THR A 175 -0.37 15.08 -23.70
C THR A 175 -0.83 16.52 -23.48
N GLY A 176 -0.41 17.43 -24.35
CA GLY A 176 -0.73 18.85 -24.26
C GLY A 176 -0.02 19.55 -23.08
N SER A 177 -0.37 20.81 -22.86
CA SER A 177 0.28 21.62 -21.83
C SER A 177 -0.04 21.21 -20.40
N GLY A 178 -1.10 20.41 -20.20
CA GLY A 178 -1.50 19.90 -18.89
C GLY A 178 -1.06 18.46 -18.63
N ASN A 179 -0.36 17.83 -19.57
CA ASN A 179 0.04 16.40 -19.49
C ASN A 179 -1.12 15.46 -19.14
N CYS A 180 -2.35 15.77 -19.62
CA CYS A 180 -3.51 14.94 -19.37
C CYS A 180 -3.46 13.62 -20.17
N VAL A 181 -3.81 12.53 -19.53
CA VAL A 181 -3.95 11.22 -20.18
C VAL A 181 -5.21 11.25 -21.05
N GLN A 182 -5.06 10.98 -22.36
CA GLN A 182 -6.12 11.12 -23.37
C GLN A 182 -6.63 9.76 -23.89
N ASP A 183 -6.00 8.67 -23.52
CA ASP A 183 -6.34 7.32 -23.93
C ASP A 183 -6.43 6.37 -22.72
N GLY A 184 -6.81 5.12 -22.97
CA GLY A 184 -7.03 4.14 -21.91
C GLY A 184 -8.37 4.28 -21.20
N ARG A 185 -8.60 3.36 -20.28
CA ARG A 185 -9.88 3.25 -19.53
C ARG A 185 -10.16 4.43 -18.60
N PHE A 186 -9.14 5.18 -18.23
CA PHE A 186 -9.21 6.29 -17.28
C PHE A 186 -9.00 7.65 -17.96
N ALA A 187 -9.04 7.70 -19.28
CA ALA A 187 -8.99 8.95 -20.03
C ALA A 187 -10.11 9.91 -19.59
N ASN A 188 -9.76 11.17 -19.48
CA ASN A 188 -10.68 12.22 -19.04
C ASN A 188 -11.24 12.08 -17.61
N TYR A 189 -10.68 11.18 -16.79
CA TYR A 189 -11.05 11.11 -15.38
C TYR A 189 -10.62 12.39 -14.66
N THR A 190 -11.56 13.01 -13.95
CA THR A 190 -11.31 14.22 -13.17
C THR A 190 -11.01 13.85 -11.71
N LEU A 191 -9.87 14.32 -11.24
CA LEU A 191 -9.43 14.22 -9.86
C LEU A 191 -9.86 15.48 -9.11
N HIS A 192 -10.15 15.35 -7.79
CA HIS A 192 -10.60 16.43 -6.92
C HIS A 192 -9.69 16.64 -5.71
N ILE A 193 -8.67 15.79 -5.55
CA ILE A 193 -7.74 15.77 -4.41
C ILE A 193 -6.34 16.00 -4.95
N GLY A 194 -5.76 17.14 -4.65
CA GLY A 194 -4.46 17.59 -5.14
C GLY A 194 -4.56 18.72 -6.19
N PRO A 195 -3.43 19.14 -6.76
CA PRO A 195 -2.05 18.75 -6.44
C PRO A 195 -1.66 19.14 -4.99
N GLY A 196 -0.83 18.32 -4.36
CA GLY A 196 -0.39 18.59 -2.99
C GLY A 196 -1.55 18.63 -1.99
N ASP A 197 -1.68 19.77 -1.30
CA ASP A 197 -2.75 20.00 -0.30
C ASP A 197 -4.02 20.63 -0.89
N GLU A 198 -4.02 20.95 -2.17
CA GLU A 198 -5.16 21.58 -2.83
C GLU A 198 -6.32 20.60 -3.02
N ASP A 199 -7.53 21.16 -3.05
CA ASP A 199 -8.77 20.47 -3.40
C ASP A 199 -9.31 21.10 -4.69
N THR A 200 -8.70 20.76 -5.84
CA THR A 200 -9.02 21.33 -7.14
C THR A 200 -9.37 20.28 -8.17
N ASP A 201 -10.16 20.63 -9.17
CA ASP A 201 -10.46 19.76 -10.30
C ASP A 201 -9.31 19.78 -11.29
N TYR A 202 -8.76 18.60 -11.60
CA TYR A 202 -7.70 18.45 -12.59
C TYR A 202 -7.78 17.06 -13.26
N CYS A 203 -7.17 16.94 -14.44
CA CYS A 203 -7.14 15.69 -15.16
C CYS A 203 -6.11 14.70 -14.59
N LEU A 204 -6.29 13.41 -14.83
CA LEU A 204 -5.22 12.43 -14.65
C LEU A 204 -4.02 12.81 -15.51
N GLN A 205 -2.86 13.02 -14.88
CA GLN A 205 -1.65 13.53 -15.52
C GLN A 205 -0.52 12.53 -15.42
N ARG A 206 0.26 12.37 -16.50
CA ARG A 206 1.53 11.62 -16.55
C ARG A 206 2.55 12.36 -17.39
N ALA A 207 3.83 12.21 -17.02
CA ALA A 207 4.97 12.79 -17.72
C ALA A 207 6.13 11.80 -17.70
N PHE A 208 6.06 10.80 -18.57
CA PHE A 208 6.99 9.67 -18.58
C PHE A 208 8.44 10.10 -18.81
N ASP A 209 9.32 9.63 -17.94
CA ASP A 209 10.77 9.73 -18.06
C ASP A 209 11.38 8.32 -18.12
N SER A 210 11.90 7.95 -19.29
CA SER A 210 12.42 6.60 -19.52
C SER A 210 13.84 6.42 -19.00
N GLU A 211 14.69 7.43 -19.09
CA GLU A 211 16.13 7.32 -18.77
C GLU A 211 16.31 7.03 -17.29
N GLU A 212 15.71 7.84 -16.44
CA GLU A 212 15.78 7.70 -15.00
C GLU A 212 15.03 6.44 -14.51
N ALA A 213 13.89 6.09 -15.14
CA ALA A 213 13.14 4.88 -14.83
C ALA A 213 14.00 3.63 -15.01
N ILE A 214 14.66 3.49 -16.17
CA ILE A 214 15.54 2.37 -16.47
C ILE A 214 16.72 2.32 -15.50
N ALA A 215 17.29 3.46 -15.11
CA ALA A 215 18.42 3.51 -14.20
C ALA A 215 18.09 3.02 -12.78
N ASN A 216 16.89 3.34 -12.28
CA ASN A 216 16.55 3.12 -10.88
C ASN A 216 15.59 1.94 -10.61
N ALA A 217 14.81 1.51 -11.61
CA ALA A 217 13.87 0.41 -11.46
C ALA A 217 14.39 -0.95 -11.97
N ASN A 218 15.63 -1.05 -12.44
CA ASN A 218 16.19 -2.27 -13.04
C ASN A 218 16.62 -3.33 -11.99
N SER A 219 16.95 -4.52 -12.48
CA SER A 219 17.41 -5.63 -11.64
C SER A 219 18.72 -5.35 -10.89
N THR A 220 19.58 -4.48 -11.41
CA THR A 220 20.80 -4.07 -10.72
C THR A 220 20.48 -3.23 -9.48
N ALA A 221 19.57 -2.28 -9.58
CA ALA A 221 19.11 -1.49 -8.44
C ALA A 221 18.43 -2.37 -7.39
N LEU A 222 17.54 -3.28 -7.82
CA LEU A 222 16.90 -4.22 -6.91
C LEU A 222 17.90 -5.17 -6.23
N LYS A 223 18.89 -5.68 -6.97
CA LYS A 223 19.95 -6.53 -6.42
C LYS A 223 20.79 -5.80 -5.38
N MET A 224 21.07 -4.53 -5.58
CA MET A 224 21.77 -3.69 -4.61
C MET A 224 20.95 -3.60 -3.31
N CYS A 225 19.66 -3.30 -3.38
CA CYS A 225 18.80 -3.29 -2.20
C CYS A 225 18.74 -4.67 -1.51
N ASN A 226 18.63 -5.75 -2.28
CA ASN A 226 18.58 -7.11 -1.75
C ASN A 226 19.87 -7.59 -1.09
N SER A 227 20.96 -6.81 -1.15
CA SER A 227 22.20 -7.08 -0.39
C SER A 227 22.05 -6.79 1.12
N TYR A 228 21.05 -6.01 1.51
CA TYR A 228 20.75 -5.76 2.92
C TYR A 228 19.99 -6.93 3.57
N ASN A 229 20.43 -7.34 4.75
CA ASN A 229 19.90 -8.51 5.44
C ASN A 229 18.88 -8.17 6.52
N THR A 230 18.70 -6.90 6.89
CA THR A 230 17.75 -6.41 7.89
C THR A 230 16.77 -5.43 7.29
N TYR A 231 15.59 -5.30 7.91
CA TYR A 231 14.45 -4.56 7.37
C TYR A 231 14.75 -3.09 7.09
N SER A 232 15.24 -2.32 8.07
CA SER A 232 15.36 -0.86 7.91
C SER A 232 16.24 -0.47 6.74
N PRO A 233 17.50 -0.91 6.61
CA PRO A 233 18.32 -0.52 5.45
C PRO A 233 17.79 -1.09 4.13
N TRP A 234 17.13 -2.26 4.14
CA TRP A 234 16.49 -2.80 2.96
C TRP A 234 15.28 -1.95 2.54
N SER A 235 14.39 -1.63 3.47
CA SER A 235 13.21 -0.82 3.26
C SER A 235 13.57 0.60 2.79
N ASP A 236 14.60 1.20 3.37
CA ASP A 236 15.09 2.52 2.97
C ASP A 236 15.63 2.51 1.54
N CYS A 237 16.38 1.46 1.16
CA CYS A 237 16.86 1.31 -0.21
C CYS A 237 15.70 1.16 -1.20
N ILE A 238 14.72 0.30 -0.91
CA ILE A 238 13.52 0.11 -1.75
C ILE A 238 12.74 1.41 -1.88
N SER A 239 12.49 2.09 -0.75
CA SER A 239 11.73 3.33 -0.71
C SER A 239 12.36 4.44 -1.56
N ASN A 240 13.69 4.59 -1.48
CA ASN A 240 14.38 5.71 -2.11
C ASN A 240 14.82 5.45 -3.55
N ILE A 241 14.95 4.20 -4.00
CA ILE A 241 15.47 3.87 -5.33
C ILE A 241 14.35 3.28 -6.20
N PRO A 242 13.98 1.99 -6.15
CA PRO A 242 12.97 1.52 -7.10
C PRO A 242 11.59 2.15 -6.87
N HIS A 243 11.10 2.24 -5.65
CA HIS A 243 9.77 2.79 -5.38
C HIS A 243 9.67 4.29 -5.76
N LYS A 244 10.50 5.15 -5.17
CA LYS A 244 10.47 6.58 -5.48
C LYS A 244 10.78 6.84 -6.96
N GLY A 245 11.68 6.05 -7.53
CA GLY A 245 12.03 6.14 -8.93
C GLY A 245 10.79 6.03 -9.82
N VAL A 246 10.02 4.97 -9.68
CA VAL A 246 8.83 4.72 -10.49
C VAL A 246 7.78 5.82 -10.32
N HIS A 247 7.52 6.29 -9.10
CA HIS A 247 6.66 7.45 -8.87
C HIS A 247 7.11 8.68 -9.65
N THR A 248 8.39 9.00 -9.57
CA THR A 248 8.98 10.18 -10.25
C THR A 248 8.91 10.04 -11.77
N TYR A 249 9.12 8.82 -12.30
CA TYR A 249 9.26 8.61 -13.76
C TYR A 249 7.94 8.45 -14.50
N ILE A 250 6.88 8.00 -13.83
CA ILE A 250 5.53 8.12 -14.36
C ILE A 250 5.13 9.60 -14.35
N GLY A 251 5.62 10.36 -13.38
CA GLY A 251 5.39 11.79 -13.30
C GLY A 251 3.94 12.17 -13.03
N GLY A 252 3.60 13.41 -13.25
CA GLY A 252 2.24 13.91 -13.05
C GLY A 252 1.69 13.58 -11.66
N VAL A 253 0.51 12.97 -11.59
CA VAL A 253 -0.15 12.58 -10.34
C VAL A 253 0.72 11.62 -9.52
N MET A 254 1.38 10.68 -10.16
CA MET A 254 2.24 9.69 -9.48
C MET A 254 3.44 10.32 -8.77
N SER A 255 3.95 11.45 -9.23
CA SER A 255 5.08 12.14 -8.59
C SER A 255 4.70 13.00 -7.39
N ASP A 256 3.42 13.21 -7.15
CA ASP A 256 2.92 13.94 -5.99
C ASP A 256 2.69 12.98 -4.81
N ILE A 257 3.57 13.00 -3.83
CA ILE A 257 3.54 12.11 -2.67
C ILE A 257 2.18 12.10 -1.93
N LYS A 258 1.41 13.18 -2.00
CA LYS A 258 0.13 13.30 -1.30
C LYS A 258 -1.04 12.74 -2.10
N SER A 259 -1.06 12.97 -3.40
CA SER A 259 -2.19 12.65 -4.27
C SER A 259 -1.94 11.48 -5.24
N SER A 260 -0.76 10.85 -5.19
CA SER A 260 -0.37 9.76 -6.12
C SER A 260 -1.38 8.62 -6.30
N PRO A 261 -2.18 8.20 -5.29
CA PRO A 261 -3.21 7.17 -5.51
C PRO A 261 -4.36 7.61 -6.42
N GLY A 262 -4.40 8.87 -6.83
CA GLY A 262 -5.31 9.35 -7.87
C GLY A 262 -5.04 8.74 -9.25
N ASP A 263 -3.82 8.30 -9.51
CA ASP A 263 -3.53 7.46 -10.68
C ASP A 263 -3.74 5.98 -10.34
N PRO A 264 -4.63 5.25 -11.04
CA PRO A 264 -4.85 3.83 -10.79
C PRO A 264 -3.60 2.94 -10.90
N VAL A 265 -2.57 3.39 -11.61
CA VAL A 265 -1.28 2.70 -11.72
C VAL A 265 -0.56 2.64 -10.37
N PHE A 266 -0.85 3.54 -9.44
CA PHE A 266 -0.35 3.49 -8.07
C PHE A 266 -0.53 2.10 -7.43
N PHE A 267 -1.71 1.50 -7.59
CA PHE A 267 -2.00 0.20 -6.99
C PHE A 267 -1.23 -0.93 -7.67
N MET A 268 -1.00 -0.84 -8.98
CA MET A 268 -0.17 -1.79 -9.74
C MET A 268 1.29 -1.77 -9.27
N HIS A 269 1.81 -0.56 -9.08
CA HIS A 269 3.15 -0.30 -8.54
C HIS A 269 3.29 -0.83 -7.11
N HIS A 270 2.39 -0.46 -6.20
CA HIS A 270 2.47 -0.88 -4.80
C HIS A 270 2.23 -2.38 -4.58
N MET A 271 1.47 -3.05 -5.47
CA MET A 271 1.41 -4.52 -5.48
C MET A 271 2.77 -5.13 -5.85
N TYR A 272 3.54 -4.48 -6.72
CA TYR A 272 4.90 -4.92 -7.03
C TYR A 272 5.89 -4.61 -5.91
N VAL A 273 5.80 -3.46 -5.27
CA VAL A 273 6.60 -3.12 -4.06
C VAL A 273 6.34 -4.15 -2.96
N ASP A 274 5.10 -4.53 -2.74
CA ASP A 274 4.74 -5.60 -1.80
C ASP A 274 5.32 -6.97 -2.21
N ARG A 275 5.32 -7.29 -3.52
CA ARG A 275 5.97 -8.50 -4.03
C ARG A 275 7.48 -8.49 -3.78
N MET A 276 8.18 -7.37 -4.00
CA MET A 276 9.61 -7.25 -3.68
C MET A 276 9.85 -7.54 -2.21
N TRP A 277 9.04 -7.00 -1.31
CA TRP A 277 9.13 -7.27 0.12
C TRP A 277 8.88 -8.75 0.45
N TRP A 278 7.85 -9.34 -0.11
CA TRP A 278 7.55 -10.76 0.07
C TRP A 278 8.69 -11.66 -0.39
N LEU A 279 9.30 -11.38 -1.54
CA LEU A 279 10.44 -12.14 -2.05
C LEU A 279 11.69 -11.99 -1.16
N TRP A 280 11.93 -10.80 -0.61
CA TRP A 280 13.00 -10.59 0.37
C TRP A 280 12.74 -11.35 1.68
N GLN A 281 11.52 -11.33 2.20
CA GLN A 281 11.12 -12.11 3.36
C GLN A 281 11.31 -13.63 3.13
N LYS A 282 10.96 -14.13 1.94
CA LYS A 282 11.11 -15.55 1.55
C LYS A 282 12.55 -16.05 1.50
N GLN A 283 13.53 -15.19 1.27
CA GLN A 283 14.93 -15.61 1.21
C GLN A 283 15.46 -16.09 2.56
N ASP A 284 14.98 -15.53 3.66
CA ASP A 284 15.37 -15.92 5.02
C ASP A 284 14.20 -15.68 5.99
N PRO A 285 13.16 -16.50 5.90
CA PRO A 285 11.94 -16.27 6.65
C PRO A 285 12.11 -16.38 8.17
N ALA A 286 13.08 -17.13 8.63
CA ALA A 286 13.36 -17.26 10.06
C ALA A 286 13.80 -15.91 10.68
N ASN A 287 14.52 -15.09 9.93
CA ASN A 287 15.04 -13.81 10.38
C ASN A 287 14.25 -12.62 9.82
N ARG A 288 13.65 -12.74 8.62
CA ARG A 288 13.08 -11.60 7.90
C ARG A 288 11.55 -11.50 7.93
N LEU A 289 10.83 -12.61 8.21
CA LEU A 289 9.37 -12.58 8.11
C LEU A 289 8.73 -11.57 9.06
N TYR A 290 9.28 -11.44 10.26
CA TYR A 290 8.79 -10.52 11.28
C TYR A 290 9.84 -9.45 11.67
N ASP A 291 10.86 -9.26 10.83
CA ASP A 291 11.83 -8.19 11.04
C ASP A 291 11.18 -6.84 10.71
N ILE A 292 11.19 -5.95 11.69
CA ILE A 292 10.65 -4.59 11.60
C ILE A 292 11.47 -3.64 12.46
N SER A 293 11.82 -2.51 11.91
CA SER A 293 12.56 -1.45 12.58
C SER A 293 12.40 -0.12 11.81
N GLY A 294 13.00 0.93 12.30
CA GLY A 294 12.91 2.27 11.73
C GLY A 294 11.96 3.17 12.53
N PRO A 295 12.08 4.50 12.39
CA PRO A 295 11.30 5.46 13.15
C PRO A 295 9.80 5.36 12.81
N THR A 296 8.92 5.64 13.78
CA THR A 296 7.46 5.71 13.55
C THR A 296 7.01 7.06 12.99
N VAL A 297 7.87 8.07 13.10
CA VAL A 297 7.66 9.43 12.58
C VAL A 297 8.96 9.84 11.90
N ASN A 298 8.88 10.50 10.76
CA ASN A 298 10.05 11.00 10.07
C ASN A 298 10.81 11.99 10.98
N GLU A 299 12.12 11.82 11.13
CA GLU A 299 12.98 12.68 11.97
C GLU A 299 13.00 14.15 11.50
N THR A 300 12.57 14.43 10.27
CA THR A 300 12.37 15.79 9.77
C THR A 300 11.07 16.43 10.25
N ALA A 301 10.18 15.69 10.92
CA ALA A 301 8.97 16.24 11.52
C ALA A 301 9.35 17.24 12.61
N ASN A 302 8.68 18.41 12.59
CA ASN A 302 8.94 19.47 13.57
C ASN A 302 8.29 19.22 14.94
N VAL A 303 7.59 18.10 15.08
CA VAL A 303 6.82 17.75 16.28
C VAL A 303 7.30 16.40 16.80
N GLU A 304 7.88 16.38 17.98
CA GLU A 304 8.23 15.15 18.67
C GLU A 304 6.95 14.41 19.12
N PRO A 305 6.82 13.10 18.83
CA PRO A 305 5.67 12.34 19.28
C PRO A 305 5.55 12.26 20.79
N ALA A 306 4.33 12.17 21.31
CA ALA A 306 4.10 11.90 22.71
C ALA A 306 4.73 10.55 23.09
N GLY A 307 5.67 10.57 24.04
CA GLY A 307 6.49 9.40 24.43
C GLY A 307 7.85 9.33 23.74
N GLY A 308 8.25 10.37 22.96
CA GLY A 308 9.54 10.46 22.29
C GLY A 308 9.59 9.75 20.94
N TRP A 309 10.74 9.83 20.31
CA TRP A 309 11.03 9.15 19.05
C TRP A 309 11.11 7.64 19.27
N GLN A 310 10.23 6.89 18.61
CA GLN A 310 10.11 5.44 18.80
C GLN A 310 10.34 4.71 17.47
N ASN A 311 10.84 3.49 17.56
CA ASN A 311 10.89 2.58 16.44
C ASN A 311 9.57 1.84 16.24
N ALA A 312 9.27 1.52 14.99
CA ALA A 312 8.16 0.66 14.63
C ALA A 312 8.33 -0.73 15.27
N THR A 313 7.23 -1.28 15.76
CA THR A 313 7.16 -2.61 16.35
C THR A 313 6.00 -3.40 15.75
N LEU A 314 5.96 -4.70 15.98
CA LEU A 314 4.84 -5.55 15.52
C LEU A 314 3.49 -5.13 16.13
N HIS A 315 3.49 -4.39 17.24
CA HIS A 315 2.29 -3.89 17.90
C HIS A 315 1.83 -2.51 17.41
N TYR A 316 2.61 -1.86 16.56
CA TYR A 316 2.23 -0.56 16.01
C TYR A 316 0.93 -0.67 15.23
N GLU A 317 -0.04 0.21 15.52
CA GLU A 317 -1.34 0.22 14.88
C GLU A 317 -1.30 0.92 13.52
N LEU A 318 -1.82 0.25 12.50
CA LEU A 318 -2.01 0.77 11.16
C LEU A 318 -3.45 1.28 11.03
N SER A 319 -3.60 2.58 10.85
CA SER A 319 -4.89 3.25 10.70
C SER A 319 -5.30 3.38 9.23
N SER A 320 -6.60 3.37 9.00
CA SER A 320 -7.24 3.63 7.71
C SER A 320 -8.30 4.74 7.78
N PHE A 321 -8.29 5.57 8.82
CA PHE A 321 -9.34 6.56 9.08
C PHE A 321 -10.77 5.95 9.01
N SER A 322 -10.92 4.76 9.56
CA SER A 322 -12.20 4.00 9.62
C SER A 322 -12.75 3.55 8.27
N ILE A 323 -12.00 3.62 7.17
CA ILE A 323 -12.39 3.00 5.90
C ILE A 323 -12.48 1.48 6.06
N MET A 324 -11.59 0.92 6.88
CA MET A 324 -11.56 -0.47 7.32
C MET A 324 -11.11 -0.54 8.79
N PRO A 325 -11.43 -1.60 9.56
CA PRO A 325 -10.94 -1.72 10.93
C PRO A 325 -9.41 -1.67 11.01
N ASN A 326 -8.87 -0.86 11.93
CA ASN A 326 -7.43 -0.77 12.15
C ASN A 326 -6.82 -2.15 12.42
N THR A 327 -5.57 -2.32 12.08
CA THR A 327 -4.82 -3.56 12.29
C THR A 327 -3.45 -3.25 12.89
N THR A 328 -2.60 -4.25 13.11
CA THR A 328 -1.23 -4.04 13.57
C THR A 328 -0.23 -4.50 12.53
N ILE A 329 0.99 -3.96 12.58
CA ILE A 329 2.10 -4.40 11.73
C ILE A 329 2.23 -5.92 11.79
N GLY A 330 2.21 -6.52 12.98
CA GLY A 330 2.39 -7.96 13.16
C GLY A 330 1.37 -8.82 12.39
N LYS A 331 0.15 -8.31 12.19
CA LYS A 331 -0.88 -9.04 11.43
C LYS A 331 -0.66 -9.01 9.92
N VAL A 332 0.03 -8.01 9.40
CA VAL A 332 0.29 -7.87 7.96
C VAL A 332 1.68 -8.35 7.52
N MET A 333 2.57 -8.71 8.47
CA MET A 333 3.93 -9.16 8.14
C MET A 333 3.93 -10.42 7.26
N ASN A 334 3.05 -11.36 7.56
CA ASN A 334 2.92 -12.60 6.82
C ASN A 334 1.71 -12.55 5.86
N PRO A 335 1.90 -12.47 4.54
CA PRO A 335 0.81 -12.53 3.56
C PRO A 335 -0.04 -13.80 3.64
N GLN A 336 0.48 -14.87 4.24
CA GLN A 336 -0.16 -16.17 4.43
C GLN A 336 -0.56 -16.42 5.89
N GLY A 337 -0.66 -15.36 6.68
CA GLY A 337 -0.84 -15.39 8.15
C GLY A 337 -2.27 -15.42 8.65
N GLY A 338 -3.27 -15.56 7.78
CA GLY A 338 -4.68 -15.65 8.16
C GLY A 338 -5.42 -14.31 8.21
N TYR A 339 -4.78 -13.21 8.54
CA TYR A 339 -5.33 -11.87 8.33
C TYR A 339 -5.28 -11.52 6.83
N LEU A 340 -4.15 -11.80 6.21
CA LEU A 340 -3.95 -11.81 4.76
C LEU A 340 -3.91 -13.26 4.29
N CYS A 341 -4.31 -13.52 3.04
CA CYS A 341 -4.24 -14.85 2.46
C CYS A 341 -3.96 -14.76 0.96
N TYR A 342 -2.74 -14.36 0.61
CA TYR A 342 -2.33 -14.26 -0.79
C TYR A 342 -0.87 -14.66 -1.00
N GLY A 343 -0.55 -14.94 -2.24
CA GLY A 343 0.81 -15.11 -2.75
C GLY A 343 0.93 -14.44 -4.11
N TYR A 344 2.05 -14.64 -4.75
CA TYR A 344 2.32 -14.12 -6.08
C TYR A 344 2.59 -15.26 -7.04
N ASP A 345 2.29 -15.06 -8.32
CA ASP A 345 2.71 -15.98 -9.37
C ASP A 345 4.24 -15.99 -9.50
N SER A 346 4.77 -17.14 -9.92
CA SER A 346 6.17 -17.26 -10.29
C SER A 346 6.38 -16.67 -11.68
N GLU A 347 7.45 -15.94 -11.85
CA GLU A 347 8.01 -15.56 -13.16
C GLU A 347 9.08 -16.51 -13.59
#